data_4bb0b6ade1adf46d46bdc5d5bbb10f64
#
_entry.id   4bb0b6ade1adf46d46bdc5d5bbb10f64
#
_cell.length_a   1.000
_cell.length_b   1.000
_cell.length_c   1.000
_cell.angle_alpha   90.00
_cell.angle_beta   90.00
_cell.angle_gamma   90.00
#
_symmetry.space_group_name_H-M   'P 1'
#
loop_
_entity.id
_entity.type
_entity.pdbx_description
1 polymer ?
#
loop_
_entity_poly.entity_id
_entity_poly.type
_entity_poly.pdbx_seq_one_letter_code
_entity_poly.pdbx_strand_id
1 'polypeptide(L)'
;AIQYYRMILENHPEPSLAEYYLLGTAYYSAGTTTGVLSDDPNQDQLRKKEYLTEADKTFSNMIGHFPDHYLGYLMRARANFALDPQAEEGLAVPYYTKALEMMLPDVEKRKNDILESYRYLGFYHLGKNDVTQAKHFWNKVLEYDPADETALQVIKSLK
;
A
#
# COMPACT_ATOMS: atom_id res chain seq x y z
N ALA A 1 -8.41 -2.05 20.05
CA ALA A 1 -8.79 -1.30 18.86
C ALA A 1 -9.51 -2.20 17.82
N ILE A 2 -8.88 -3.28 17.32
CA ILE A 2 -9.46 -4.16 16.27
C ILE A 2 -10.87 -4.66 16.63
N GLN A 3 -11.04 -5.27 17.80
CA GLN A 3 -12.35 -5.79 18.23
C GLN A 3 -13.44 -4.71 18.28
N TYR A 4 -13.09 -3.52 18.72
CA TYR A 4 -14.01 -2.38 18.78
C TYR A 4 -14.45 -1.93 17.38
N TYR A 5 -13.51 -1.73 16.45
CA TYR A 5 -13.83 -1.33 15.08
C TYR A 5 -14.56 -2.41 14.30
N ARG A 6 -14.23 -3.69 14.54
CA ARG A 6 -14.97 -4.83 13.96
C ARG A 6 -16.44 -4.80 14.41
N MET A 7 -16.68 -4.64 15.72
CA MET A 7 -18.04 -4.57 16.25
C MET A 7 -18.84 -3.39 15.66
N ILE A 8 -18.20 -2.22 15.47
CA ILE A 8 -18.85 -1.08 14.82
C ILE A 8 -19.24 -1.46 13.40
N LEU A 9 -18.33 -1.99 12.60
CA LEU A 9 -18.56 -2.32 11.19
C LEU A 9 -19.65 -3.38 11.03
N GLU A 10 -19.66 -4.42 11.89
CA GLU A 10 -20.65 -5.52 11.85
C GLU A 10 -22.06 -5.09 12.26
N ASN A 11 -22.16 -4.06 13.10
CA ASN A 11 -23.46 -3.58 13.59
C ASN A 11 -24.00 -2.34 12.85
N HIS A 12 -23.21 -1.78 11.92
CA HIS A 12 -23.64 -0.64 11.13
C HIS A 12 -24.17 -1.10 9.77
N PRO A 13 -25.47 -0.88 9.45
CA PRO A 13 -26.07 -1.39 8.21
C PRO A 13 -25.41 -0.83 6.94
N GLU A 14 -24.94 0.40 7.00
CA GLU A 14 -24.26 1.11 5.91
C GLU A 14 -22.95 1.71 6.42
N PRO A 15 -21.88 0.93 6.55
CA PRO A 15 -20.62 1.43 7.07
C PRO A 15 -20.04 2.53 6.18
N SER A 16 -19.52 3.57 6.82
CA SER A 16 -18.86 4.69 6.15
C SER A 16 -17.43 4.32 5.68
N LEU A 17 -16.91 5.13 4.75
CA LEU A 17 -15.50 5.05 4.34
C LEU A 17 -14.54 5.06 5.55
N ALA A 18 -14.82 5.92 6.54
CA ALA A 18 -13.98 6.07 7.73
C ALA A 18 -13.98 4.80 8.60
N GLU A 19 -15.10 4.11 8.74
CA GLU A 19 -15.19 2.88 9.53
C GLU A 19 -14.38 1.75 8.91
N TYR A 20 -14.45 1.55 7.58
CA TYR A 20 -13.57 0.63 6.87
C TYR A 20 -12.10 1.00 7.03
N TYR A 21 -11.78 2.31 6.88
CA TYR A 21 -10.42 2.81 7.01
C TYR A 21 -9.84 2.54 8.39
N LEU A 22 -10.59 2.81 9.46
CA LEU A 22 -10.16 2.62 10.84
C LEU A 22 -9.90 1.13 11.14
N LEU A 23 -10.80 0.23 10.73
CA LEU A 23 -10.61 -1.20 10.94
C LEU A 23 -9.43 -1.73 10.13
N GLY A 24 -9.37 -1.41 8.85
CA GLY A 24 -8.28 -1.85 7.97
C GLY A 24 -6.91 -1.34 8.45
N THR A 25 -6.84 -0.09 8.89
CA THR A 25 -5.61 0.50 9.43
C THR A 25 -5.22 -0.14 10.76
N ALA A 26 -6.17 -0.49 11.62
CA ALA A 26 -5.87 -1.21 12.86
C ALA A 26 -5.27 -2.59 12.59
N TYR A 27 -5.79 -3.32 11.61
CA TYR A 27 -5.21 -4.58 11.15
C TYR A 27 -3.82 -4.38 10.53
N TYR A 28 -3.68 -3.42 9.63
CA TYR A 28 -2.41 -3.09 8.99
C TYR A 28 -1.32 -2.76 10.02
N SER A 29 -1.64 -1.91 11.00
CA SER A 29 -0.71 -1.55 12.08
C SER A 29 -0.32 -2.74 12.93
N ALA A 30 -1.24 -3.66 13.22
CA ALA A 30 -0.93 -4.89 13.95
C ALA A 30 -0.01 -5.81 13.12
N GLY A 31 -0.22 -5.91 11.81
CA GLY A 31 0.58 -6.74 10.91
C GLY A 31 1.97 -6.16 10.60
N THR A 32 2.14 -4.84 10.69
CA THR A 32 3.44 -4.16 10.44
C THR A 32 4.17 -3.77 11.73
N THR A 33 3.65 -4.15 12.89
CA THR A 33 4.29 -3.81 14.17
C THR A 33 5.70 -4.39 14.27
N THR A 34 6.62 -3.62 14.83
CA THR A 34 7.95 -4.11 15.24
C THR A 34 7.91 -4.85 16.57
N GLY A 35 6.80 -4.72 17.31
CA GLY A 35 6.56 -5.47 18.54
C GLY A 35 6.36 -6.95 18.29
N VAL A 36 6.63 -7.76 19.32
CA VAL A 36 6.44 -9.20 19.29
C VAL A 36 5.00 -9.53 19.66
N LEU A 37 4.32 -10.30 18.82
CA LEU A 37 2.94 -10.78 19.04
C LEU A 37 2.91 -12.20 19.63
N SER A 38 4.05 -12.91 19.61
CA SER A 38 4.22 -14.26 20.14
C SER A 38 5.68 -14.51 20.46
N ASP A 39 5.96 -15.28 21.52
CA ASP A 39 7.32 -15.67 21.90
C ASP A 39 7.96 -16.65 20.89
N ASP A 40 7.14 -17.34 20.08
CA ASP A 40 7.59 -18.14 18.95
C ASP A 40 7.69 -17.27 17.70
N PRO A 41 8.91 -17.10 17.10
CA PRO A 41 9.09 -16.28 15.90
C PRO A 41 8.24 -16.72 14.72
N ASN A 42 7.98 -18.02 14.53
CA ASN A 42 7.15 -18.53 13.45
C ASN A 42 5.68 -18.15 13.67
N GLN A 43 5.20 -18.26 14.90
CA GLN A 43 3.84 -17.83 15.27
C GLN A 43 3.69 -16.31 15.20
N ASP A 44 4.73 -15.56 15.52
CA ASP A 44 4.76 -14.11 15.40
C ASP A 44 4.58 -13.67 13.93
N GLN A 45 5.37 -14.24 13.03
CA GLN A 45 5.25 -13.96 11.59
C GLN A 45 3.89 -14.39 11.03
N LEU A 46 3.37 -15.55 11.44
CA LEU A 46 2.06 -16.04 11.02
C LEU A 46 0.95 -15.07 11.44
N ARG A 47 0.94 -14.62 12.68
CA ARG A 47 -0.04 -13.65 13.19
C ARG A 47 0.04 -12.30 12.46
N LYS A 48 1.24 -11.80 12.20
CA LYS A 48 1.42 -10.57 11.42
C LYS A 48 0.86 -10.71 10.01
N LYS A 49 1.12 -11.85 9.36
CA LYS A 49 0.56 -12.15 8.04
C LYS A 49 -0.97 -12.26 8.06
N GLU A 50 -1.54 -12.87 9.08
CA GLU A 50 -3.00 -12.94 9.28
C GLU A 50 -3.60 -11.54 9.40
N TYR A 51 -3.00 -10.65 10.19
CA TYR A 51 -3.46 -9.27 10.30
C TYR A 51 -3.36 -8.49 8.99
N LEU A 52 -2.29 -8.67 8.22
CA LEU A 52 -2.16 -8.03 6.90
C LEU A 52 -3.19 -8.56 5.90
N THR A 53 -3.51 -9.85 5.96
CA THR A 53 -4.56 -10.47 5.14
C THR A 53 -5.95 -9.90 5.49
N GLU A 54 -6.25 -9.73 6.79
CA GLU A 54 -7.50 -9.09 7.22
C GLU A 54 -7.55 -7.59 6.86
N ALA A 55 -6.41 -6.90 6.86
CA ALA A 55 -6.31 -5.53 6.35
C ALA A 55 -6.66 -5.47 4.86
N ASP A 56 -6.05 -6.32 4.02
CA ASP A 56 -6.34 -6.39 2.57
C ASP A 56 -7.82 -6.67 2.30
N LYS A 57 -8.40 -7.63 3.02
CA LYS A 57 -9.82 -7.97 2.93
C LYS A 57 -10.73 -6.79 3.32
N THR A 58 -10.41 -6.09 4.40
CA THR A 58 -11.17 -4.92 4.86
C THR A 58 -11.13 -3.79 3.82
N PHE A 59 -9.95 -3.51 3.26
CA PHE A 59 -9.82 -2.51 2.19
C PHE A 59 -10.44 -2.97 0.87
N SER A 60 -10.48 -4.27 0.58
CA SER A 60 -11.24 -4.83 -0.54
C SER A 60 -12.74 -4.56 -0.40
N ASN A 61 -13.29 -4.76 0.80
CA ASN A 61 -14.69 -4.44 1.10
C ASN A 61 -14.96 -2.93 0.99
N MET A 62 -14.01 -2.09 1.46
CA MET A 62 -14.07 -0.64 1.28
C MET A 62 -14.18 -0.24 -0.19
N ILE A 63 -13.40 -0.87 -1.08
CA ILE A 63 -13.49 -0.65 -2.53
C ILE A 63 -14.87 -1.06 -3.06
N GLY A 64 -15.43 -2.17 -2.58
CA GLY A 64 -16.75 -2.64 -2.97
C GLY A 64 -17.88 -1.64 -2.68
N HIS A 65 -17.76 -0.88 -1.59
CA HIS A 65 -18.74 0.14 -1.21
C HIS A 65 -18.40 1.54 -1.77
N PHE A 66 -17.12 1.84 -1.95
CA PHE A 66 -16.62 3.14 -2.41
C PHE A 66 -15.64 2.99 -3.57
N PRO A 67 -16.09 2.44 -4.74
CA PRO A 67 -15.20 2.12 -5.86
C PRO A 67 -14.52 3.34 -6.48
N ASP A 68 -15.14 4.52 -6.36
CA ASP A 68 -14.63 5.77 -6.91
C ASP A 68 -13.71 6.55 -5.94
N HIS A 69 -13.35 5.94 -4.79
CA HIS A 69 -12.47 6.58 -3.83
C HIS A 69 -11.09 5.90 -3.80
N TYR A 70 -10.02 6.66 -4.11
CA TYR A 70 -8.65 6.16 -4.24
C TYR A 70 -8.11 5.46 -2.99
N LEU A 71 -8.59 5.85 -1.80
CA LEU A 71 -8.02 5.42 -0.51
C LEU A 71 -8.11 3.91 -0.28
N GLY A 72 -9.19 3.27 -0.73
CA GLY A 72 -9.33 1.82 -0.65
C GLY A 72 -8.22 1.10 -1.45
N TYR A 73 -7.94 1.58 -2.65
CA TYR A 73 -6.87 1.04 -3.49
C TYR A 73 -5.48 1.30 -2.90
N LEU A 74 -5.22 2.52 -2.44
CA LEU A 74 -3.94 2.87 -1.83
C LEU A 74 -3.65 2.04 -0.57
N MET A 75 -4.62 1.91 0.32
CA MET A 75 -4.45 1.13 1.55
C MET A 75 -4.33 -0.37 1.27
N ARG A 76 -5.04 -0.87 0.26
CA ARG A 76 -4.88 -2.24 -0.22
C ARG A 76 -3.49 -2.48 -0.81
N ALA A 77 -2.95 -1.50 -1.55
CA ALA A 77 -1.58 -1.53 -2.05
C ALA A 77 -0.56 -1.64 -0.90
N ARG A 78 -0.71 -0.83 0.13
CA ARG A 78 0.16 -0.87 1.32
C ARG A 78 0.11 -2.22 2.04
N ALA A 79 -1.08 -2.79 2.22
CA ALA A 79 -1.25 -4.11 2.84
C ALA A 79 -0.57 -5.22 2.01
N ASN A 80 -0.75 -5.18 0.69
CA ASN A 80 -0.13 -6.15 -0.22
C ASN A 80 1.39 -5.95 -0.36
N PHE A 81 1.91 -4.73 -0.29
CA PHE A 81 3.35 -4.52 -0.19
C PHE A 81 3.92 -5.07 1.11
N ALA A 82 3.22 -4.93 2.23
CA ALA A 82 3.67 -5.53 3.50
C ALA A 82 3.62 -7.06 3.48
N LEU A 83 2.74 -7.68 2.69
CA LEU A 83 2.68 -9.14 2.47
C LEU A 83 3.79 -9.64 1.53
N ASP A 84 4.27 -8.79 0.63
CA ASP A 84 5.30 -9.08 -0.38
C ASP A 84 6.37 -7.95 -0.38
N PRO A 85 7.17 -7.83 0.71
CA PRO A 85 8.03 -6.66 0.93
C PRO A 85 9.22 -6.57 -0.05
N GLN A 86 9.56 -7.65 -0.72
CA GLN A 86 10.58 -7.65 -1.78
C GLN A 86 9.96 -7.45 -3.17
N ALA A 87 8.64 -7.31 -3.25
CA ALA A 87 7.87 -7.21 -4.49
C ALA A 87 8.17 -8.36 -5.48
N GLU A 88 8.40 -9.58 -4.96
CA GLU A 88 8.68 -10.75 -5.79
C GLU A 88 7.45 -11.20 -6.57
N GLU A 89 6.30 -11.21 -5.93
CA GLU A 89 5.01 -11.55 -6.56
C GLU A 89 4.35 -10.34 -7.24
N GLY A 90 4.69 -9.13 -6.81
CA GLY A 90 4.09 -7.89 -7.30
C GLY A 90 2.65 -7.70 -6.85
N LEU A 91 2.30 -8.21 -5.66
CA LEU A 91 0.93 -8.19 -5.13
C LEU A 91 0.32 -6.78 -5.06
N ALA A 92 1.13 -5.75 -4.81
CA ALA A 92 0.66 -4.38 -4.70
C ALA A 92 0.56 -3.64 -6.04
N VAL A 93 1.15 -4.16 -7.13
CA VAL A 93 1.20 -3.49 -8.44
C VAL A 93 -0.17 -3.03 -8.93
N PRO A 94 -1.21 -3.88 -9.02
CA PRO A 94 -2.50 -3.46 -9.56
C PRO A 94 -3.17 -2.37 -8.71
N TYR A 95 -2.94 -2.38 -7.40
CA TYR A 95 -3.56 -1.43 -6.47
C TYR A 95 -2.86 -0.08 -6.47
N TYR A 96 -1.53 -0.03 -6.49
CA TYR A 96 -0.80 1.23 -6.67
C TYR A 96 -1.07 1.84 -8.04
N THR A 97 -1.15 1.03 -9.10
CA THR A 97 -1.50 1.52 -10.45
C THR A 97 -2.89 2.16 -10.45
N LYS A 98 -3.88 1.50 -9.86
CA LYS A 98 -5.25 2.04 -9.82
C LYS A 98 -5.36 3.28 -8.93
N ALA A 99 -4.72 3.27 -7.76
CA ALA A 99 -4.68 4.44 -6.89
C ALA A 99 -4.04 5.66 -7.60
N LEU A 100 -2.94 5.46 -8.34
CA LEU A 100 -2.30 6.50 -9.15
C LEU A 100 -3.25 7.12 -10.16
N GLU A 101 -3.95 6.30 -10.98
CA GLU A 101 -4.92 6.80 -11.96
C GLU A 101 -5.96 7.73 -11.31
N MET A 102 -6.40 7.39 -10.10
CA MET A 102 -7.41 8.15 -9.38
C MET A 102 -6.86 9.39 -8.68
N MET A 103 -5.57 9.41 -8.30
CA MET A 103 -4.94 10.52 -7.59
C MET A 103 -4.36 11.60 -8.54
N LEU A 104 -3.94 11.22 -9.73
CA LEU A 104 -3.30 12.13 -10.70
C LEU A 104 -4.12 13.38 -11.04
N PRO A 105 -5.47 13.38 -11.07
CA PRO A 105 -6.23 14.61 -11.28
C PRO A 105 -6.08 15.66 -10.15
N ASP A 106 -5.59 15.28 -8.96
CA ASP A 106 -5.45 16.17 -7.79
C ASP A 106 -4.04 16.05 -7.16
N VAL A 107 -3.01 16.24 -7.99
CA VAL A 107 -1.60 16.04 -7.64
C VAL A 107 -1.19 16.83 -6.40
N GLU A 108 -1.59 18.11 -6.30
CA GLU A 108 -1.16 18.97 -5.20
C GLU A 108 -1.57 18.42 -3.83
N LYS A 109 -2.79 17.90 -3.72
CA LYS A 109 -3.29 17.30 -2.47
C LYS A 109 -2.79 15.89 -2.22
N ARG A 110 -2.36 15.17 -3.28
CA ARG A 110 -2.01 13.74 -3.23
C ARG A 110 -0.54 13.47 -3.50
N LYS A 111 0.30 14.50 -3.54
CA LYS A 111 1.71 14.41 -3.95
C LYS A 111 2.47 13.28 -3.24
N ASN A 112 2.34 13.15 -1.93
CA ASN A 112 3.05 12.12 -1.15
C ASN A 112 2.60 10.71 -1.51
N ASP A 113 1.31 10.48 -1.66
CA ASP A 113 0.75 9.18 -2.03
C ASP A 113 1.08 8.82 -3.48
N ILE A 114 1.14 9.81 -4.37
CA ILE A 114 1.58 9.65 -5.77
C ILE A 114 3.06 9.27 -5.81
N LEU A 115 3.92 9.97 -5.07
CA LEU A 115 5.34 9.64 -4.97
C LEU A 115 5.57 8.23 -4.41
N GLU A 116 4.86 7.85 -3.36
CA GLU A 116 4.90 6.49 -2.80
C GLU A 116 4.59 5.45 -3.88
N SER A 117 3.52 5.67 -4.63
CA SER A 117 3.06 4.75 -5.67
C SER A 117 4.09 4.62 -6.81
N TYR A 118 4.67 5.72 -7.27
CA TYR A 118 5.73 5.68 -8.29
C TYR A 118 7.00 5.01 -7.80
N ARG A 119 7.41 5.25 -6.54
CA ARG A 119 8.58 4.59 -5.94
C ARG A 119 8.38 3.09 -5.87
N TYR A 120 7.20 2.62 -5.45
CA TYR A 120 6.91 1.19 -5.42
C TYR A 120 6.97 0.57 -6.81
N LEU A 121 6.32 1.17 -7.82
CA LEU A 121 6.33 0.66 -9.19
C LEU A 121 7.76 0.65 -9.76
N GLY A 122 8.53 1.68 -9.51
CA GLY A 122 9.95 1.73 -9.89
C GLY A 122 10.77 0.62 -9.23
N PHE A 123 10.57 0.39 -7.95
CA PHE A 123 11.20 -0.69 -7.19
C PHE A 123 10.83 -2.08 -7.73
N TYR A 124 9.55 -2.33 -7.97
CA TYR A 124 9.07 -3.58 -8.56
C TYR A 124 9.74 -3.89 -9.91
N HIS A 125 9.70 -2.94 -10.85
CA HIS A 125 10.29 -3.13 -12.16
C HIS A 125 11.82 -3.27 -12.13
N LEU A 126 12.48 -2.59 -11.17
CA LEU A 126 13.91 -2.78 -10.93
C LEU A 126 14.23 -4.23 -10.51
N GLY A 127 13.44 -4.78 -9.58
CA GLY A 127 13.56 -6.19 -9.15
C GLY A 127 13.29 -7.21 -10.25
N LYS A 128 12.46 -6.83 -11.23
CA LYS A 128 12.19 -7.66 -12.43
C LYS A 128 13.20 -7.49 -13.56
N ASN A 129 14.24 -6.69 -13.38
CA ASN A 129 15.19 -6.31 -14.41
C ASN A 129 14.56 -5.62 -15.63
N ASP A 130 13.37 -5.05 -15.46
CA ASP A 130 12.72 -4.23 -16.47
C ASP A 130 13.24 -2.79 -16.38
N VAL A 131 14.43 -2.58 -16.93
CA VAL A 131 15.15 -1.30 -16.88
C VAL A 131 14.33 -0.16 -17.50
N THR A 132 13.55 -0.45 -18.55
CA THR A 132 12.75 0.54 -19.25
C THR A 132 11.64 1.08 -18.34
N GLN A 133 10.86 0.22 -17.72
CA GLN A 133 9.79 0.61 -16.81
C GLN A 133 10.36 1.17 -15.50
N ALA A 134 11.44 0.59 -14.98
CA ALA A 134 12.11 1.15 -13.80
C ALA A 134 12.52 2.61 -14.04
N LYS A 135 13.21 2.91 -15.14
CA LYS A 135 13.56 4.30 -15.52
C LYS A 135 12.32 5.20 -15.67
N HIS A 136 11.26 4.68 -16.29
CA HIS A 136 10.03 5.46 -16.44
C HIS A 136 9.48 5.91 -15.08
N PHE A 137 9.28 4.98 -14.14
CA PHE A 137 8.68 5.29 -12.84
C PHE A 137 9.61 6.13 -11.95
N TRP A 138 10.93 5.86 -11.94
CA TRP A 138 11.87 6.68 -11.16
C TRP A 138 12.02 8.10 -11.72
N ASN A 139 11.92 8.30 -13.05
CA ASN A 139 11.84 9.65 -13.62
C ASN A 139 10.54 10.35 -13.24
N LYS A 140 9.42 9.62 -13.11
CA LYS A 140 8.18 10.20 -12.58
C LYS A 140 8.36 10.69 -11.13
N VAL A 141 9.10 9.97 -10.30
CA VAL A 141 9.45 10.47 -8.96
C VAL A 141 10.20 11.80 -9.07
N LEU A 142 11.21 11.90 -9.95
CA LEU A 142 11.99 13.14 -10.12
C LEU A 142 11.21 14.31 -10.75
N GLU A 143 10.15 14.04 -11.51
CA GLU A 143 9.25 15.09 -12.00
C GLU A 143 8.52 15.81 -10.84
N TYR A 144 8.14 15.08 -9.80
CA TYR A 144 7.43 15.63 -8.64
C TYR A 144 8.34 15.98 -7.47
N ASP A 145 9.48 15.31 -7.34
CA ASP A 145 10.51 15.54 -6.33
C ASP A 145 11.90 15.46 -6.96
N PRO A 146 12.40 16.55 -7.56
CA PRO A 146 13.71 16.58 -8.22
C PRO A 146 14.90 16.29 -7.30
N ALA A 147 14.71 16.38 -5.98
CA ALA A 147 15.73 16.14 -4.97
C ALA A 147 15.66 14.76 -4.33
N ASP A 148 14.78 13.86 -4.81
CA ASP A 148 14.69 12.49 -4.31
C ASP A 148 16.01 11.73 -4.51
N GLU A 149 16.74 11.53 -3.41
CA GLU A 149 18.07 10.94 -3.44
C GLU A 149 18.05 9.50 -3.96
N THR A 150 17.01 8.73 -3.62
CA THR A 150 16.87 7.34 -4.08
C THR A 150 16.66 7.29 -5.59
N ALA A 151 15.76 8.12 -6.12
CA ALA A 151 15.50 8.20 -7.54
C ALA A 151 16.75 8.64 -8.33
N LEU A 152 17.48 9.63 -7.82
CA LEU A 152 18.74 10.10 -8.43
C LEU A 152 19.79 8.98 -8.48
N GLN A 153 19.95 8.22 -7.38
CA GLN A 153 20.89 7.09 -7.32
C GLN A 153 20.48 5.96 -8.27
N VAL A 154 19.21 5.57 -8.30
CA VAL A 154 18.71 4.52 -9.18
C VAL A 154 18.91 4.91 -10.65
N ILE A 155 18.47 6.11 -11.05
CA ILE A 155 18.63 6.58 -12.45
C ILE A 155 20.12 6.62 -12.86
N LYS A 156 21.00 7.01 -11.95
CA LYS A 156 22.45 6.98 -12.20
C LYS A 156 22.98 5.57 -12.41
N SER A 157 22.50 4.61 -11.64
CA SER A 157 22.93 3.19 -11.72
C SER A 157 22.42 2.48 -12.97
N LEU A 158 21.32 2.94 -13.56
CA LEU A 158 20.70 2.35 -14.75
C LEU A 158 21.22 2.95 -16.08
N LYS A 159 22.25 3.78 -16.01
CA LYS A 159 22.97 4.26 -17.20
C LYS A 159 23.92 3.19 -17.69
#